data_10e106df355c8f3814aee98102a88329
#
_entry.id   10e106df355c8f3814aee98102a88329
#
_cell.length_a   1.000
_cell.length_b   1.000
_cell.length_c   1.000
_cell.angle_alpha   90.00
_cell.angle_beta   90.00
_cell.angle_gamma   90.00
#
_symmetry.space_group_name_H-M   'P 1'
#
loop_
_entity.id
_entity.type
_entity.pdbx_description
1 polymer ?
#
loop_
_entity_poly.entity_id
_entity_poly.type
_entity_poly.pdbx_seq_one_letter_code
_entity_poly.pdbx_strand_id
1 'polypeptide(L)'
;MGNAVSVIGLGAMGAALARAQLSAGHRTFVWNRSKPKVETLVAEGAVAAQTGAAAAKAADVVLVCVDTNTTAEAALEDVWRDGALAGRVVVQLGTTTPAEARSFAAKVRAAGGKALDGAIMCYPDRVGPENSAPVMVGGDVEGFEVARPFLKQISGNLIDLGDNIAAAAALDLGLLATSISLYAGVAHAARLCEAEGADITLLAKLCQHGPRAPERFEIIAKDAFALNSLYDGGSLAVWADVAEHVKDQAQSAGINSGLPEFLSDFYRRAVDAGHGTEDVAALVKILRG
;
A
#
# COMPACT_ATOMS: atom_id res chain seq x y z
N MET A 1 -0.55 -28.28 -14.81
CA MET A 1 -0.07 -27.04 -14.18
C MET A 1 0.18 -27.36 -12.72
N GLY A 2 1.30 -26.93 -12.15
CA GLY A 2 1.63 -27.20 -10.75
C GLY A 2 0.61 -26.57 -9.81
N ASN A 3 0.35 -27.21 -8.68
CA ASN A 3 -0.59 -26.74 -7.67
C ASN A 3 0.15 -26.38 -6.37
N ALA A 4 1.39 -25.90 -6.52
CA ALA A 4 2.28 -25.60 -5.40
C ALA A 4 2.59 -24.10 -5.31
N VAL A 5 2.46 -23.58 -4.10
CA VAL A 5 2.79 -22.20 -3.76
C VAL A 5 3.70 -22.21 -2.54
N SER A 6 4.60 -21.25 -2.48
CA SER A 6 5.37 -20.99 -1.26
C SER A 6 5.06 -19.62 -0.69
N VAL A 7 5.06 -19.49 0.63
CA VAL A 7 4.92 -18.24 1.35
C VAL A 7 6.17 -17.99 2.18
N ILE A 8 6.88 -16.93 1.86
CA ILE A 8 8.11 -16.49 2.54
C ILE A 8 7.78 -15.25 3.38
N GLY A 9 7.97 -15.36 4.70
CA GLY A 9 7.55 -14.38 5.68
C GLY A 9 6.16 -14.72 6.23
N LEU A 10 6.12 -15.00 7.55
CA LEU A 10 4.91 -15.43 8.27
C LEU A 10 4.58 -14.44 9.39
N GLY A 11 4.59 -13.15 9.06
CA GLY A 11 3.94 -12.11 9.84
C GLY A 11 2.42 -12.31 9.82
N ALA A 12 1.65 -11.42 10.39
CA ALA A 12 0.19 -11.52 10.41
C ALA A 12 -0.38 -11.71 8.99
N MET A 13 0.06 -10.89 8.02
CA MET A 13 -0.38 -10.98 6.63
C MET A 13 0.11 -12.27 5.97
N GLY A 14 1.41 -12.61 6.05
CA GLY A 14 1.93 -13.83 5.40
C GLY A 14 1.31 -15.12 5.94
N ALA A 15 0.98 -15.18 7.24
CA ALA A 15 0.24 -16.31 7.79
C ALA A 15 -1.19 -16.39 7.24
N ALA A 16 -1.86 -15.26 7.06
CA ALA A 16 -3.19 -15.22 6.42
C ALA A 16 -3.13 -15.68 4.96
N LEU A 17 -2.09 -15.26 4.21
CA LEU A 17 -1.86 -15.72 2.84
C LEU A 17 -1.67 -17.25 2.78
N ALA A 18 -0.85 -17.81 3.67
CA ALA A 18 -0.63 -19.25 3.72
C ALA A 18 -1.92 -20.02 4.01
N ARG A 19 -2.74 -19.56 4.97
CA ARG A 19 -4.05 -20.16 5.29
C ARG A 19 -5.02 -20.11 4.12
N ALA A 20 -5.07 -19.01 3.39
CA ALA A 20 -5.91 -18.89 2.20
C ALA A 20 -5.52 -19.91 1.13
N GLN A 21 -4.22 -20.14 0.93
CA GLN A 21 -3.76 -21.16 -0.01
C GLN A 21 -4.08 -22.58 0.46
N LEU A 22 -3.90 -22.88 1.74
CA LEU A 22 -4.26 -24.18 2.33
C LEU A 22 -5.76 -24.46 2.21
N SER A 23 -6.60 -23.46 2.50
CA SER A 23 -8.06 -23.58 2.39
C SER A 23 -8.52 -23.85 0.96
N ALA A 24 -7.78 -23.35 -0.03
CA ALA A 24 -8.01 -23.61 -1.44
C ALA A 24 -7.48 -24.99 -1.91
N GLY A 25 -6.86 -25.77 -1.03
CA GLY A 25 -6.29 -27.07 -1.36
C GLY A 25 -4.96 -27.02 -2.09
N HIS A 26 -4.29 -25.87 -2.12
CA HIS A 26 -2.96 -25.77 -2.70
C HIS A 26 -1.89 -26.39 -1.81
N ARG A 27 -0.92 -27.10 -2.41
CA ARG A 27 0.26 -27.55 -1.68
C ARG A 27 1.11 -26.34 -1.30
N THR A 28 1.07 -25.96 -0.01
CA THR A 28 1.64 -24.73 0.49
C THR A 28 2.92 -24.97 1.26
N PHE A 29 4.05 -24.51 0.74
CA PHE A 29 5.32 -24.48 1.43
C PHE A 29 5.47 -23.17 2.19
N VAL A 30 6.04 -23.24 3.40
CA VAL A 30 6.19 -22.04 4.24
C VAL A 30 7.60 -21.93 4.78
N TRP A 31 8.09 -20.70 4.84
CA TRP A 31 9.35 -20.39 5.49
C TRP A 31 9.28 -19.04 6.23
N ASN A 32 9.90 -19.01 7.39
CA ASN A 32 10.10 -17.80 8.18
C ASN A 32 11.34 -17.95 9.04
N ARG A 33 12.02 -16.85 9.35
CA ARG A 33 13.17 -16.84 10.26
C ARG A 33 12.80 -17.37 11.66
N SER A 34 11.62 -17.06 12.15
CA SER A 34 11.10 -17.56 13.44
C SER A 34 10.41 -18.91 13.28
N LYS A 35 10.99 -19.97 13.82
CA LYS A 35 10.47 -21.36 13.76
C LYS A 35 9.06 -21.54 14.32
N PRO A 36 8.68 -20.96 15.49
CA PRO A 36 7.33 -21.14 16.04
C PRO A 36 6.22 -20.71 15.08
N LYS A 37 6.44 -19.69 14.24
CA LYS A 37 5.47 -19.28 13.22
C LYS A 37 5.32 -20.33 12.10
N VAL A 38 6.38 -21.04 11.76
CA VAL A 38 6.35 -22.14 10.79
C VAL A 38 5.60 -23.33 11.39
N GLU A 39 5.90 -23.73 12.63
CA GLU A 39 5.30 -24.86 13.32
C GLU A 39 3.76 -24.70 13.42
N THR A 40 3.27 -23.50 13.69
CA THR A 40 1.84 -23.20 13.70
C THR A 40 1.17 -23.57 12.38
N LEU A 41 1.74 -23.13 11.25
CA LEU A 41 1.16 -23.41 9.93
C LEU A 41 1.36 -24.85 9.47
N VAL A 42 2.43 -25.52 9.92
CA VAL A 42 2.63 -26.95 9.68
C VAL A 42 1.54 -27.77 10.36
N ALA A 43 1.15 -27.40 11.60
CA ALA A 43 0.01 -28.03 12.27
C ALA A 43 -1.32 -27.82 11.53
N GLU A 44 -1.43 -26.77 10.71
CA GLU A 44 -2.57 -26.46 9.85
C GLU A 44 -2.46 -27.13 8.44
N GLY A 45 -1.38 -27.87 8.14
CA GLY A 45 -1.21 -28.61 6.89
C GLY A 45 -0.18 -28.06 5.91
N ALA A 46 0.55 -27.00 6.28
CA ALA A 46 1.63 -26.49 5.44
C ALA A 46 2.89 -27.37 5.51
N VAL A 47 3.74 -27.27 4.50
CA VAL A 47 5.03 -27.96 4.43
C VAL A 47 6.16 -26.99 4.81
N ALA A 48 6.89 -27.29 5.89
CA ALA A 48 8.03 -26.48 6.29
C ALA A 48 9.18 -26.58 5.28
N ALA A 49 9.74 -25.46 4.88
CA ALA A 49 11.00 -25.42 4.15
C ALA A 49 12.16 -25.06 5.10
N GLN A 50 13.36 -25.57 4.82
CA GLN A 50 14.54 -25.35 5.66
C GLN A 50 15.11 -23.93 5.49
N THR A 51 15.00 -23.38 4.27
CA THR A 51 15.43 -22.02 3.90
C THR A 51 14.39 -21.36 2.99
N GLY A 52 14.44 -20.03 2.86
CA GLY A 52 13.60 -19.34 1.88
C GLY A 52 13.88 -19.79 0.46
N ALA A 53 15.13 -20.06 0.13
CA ALA A 53 15.53 -20.63 -1.15
C ALA A 53 14.92 -22.02 -1.38
N ALA A 54 14.90 -22.88 -0.37
CA ALA A 54 14.26 -24.19 -0.47
C ALA A 54 12.74 -24.06 -0.68
N ALA A 55 12.08 -23.10 -0.01
CA ALA A 55 10.67 -22.80 -0.25
C ALA A 55 10.44 -22.33 -1.69
N ALA A 56 11.26 -21.42 -2.19
CA ALA A 56 11.15 -20.91 -3.56
C ALA A 56 11.34 -22.00 -4.62
N LYS A 57 12.28 -22.93 -4.40
CA LYS A 57 12.54 -24.06 -5.31
C LYS A 57 11.39 -25.07 -5.33
N ALA A 58 10.63 -25.20 -4.25
CA ALA A 58 9.60 -26.22 -4.08
C ALA A 58 8.25 -25.86 -4.74
N ALA A 59 8.06 -24.64 -5.22
CA ALA A 59 6.79 -24.13 -5.70
C ALA A 59 6.90 -23.46 -7.07
N ASP A 60 5.78 -23.40 -7.79
CA ASP A 60 5.69 -22.70 -9.07
C ASP A 60 5.55 -21.18 -8.85
N VAL A 61 4.84 -20.80 -7.78
CA VAL A 61 4.62 -19.41 -7.37
C VAL A 61 5.15 -19.20 -5.96
N VAL A 62 5.90 -18.11 -5.79
CA VAL A 62 6.54 -17.72 -4.53
C VAL A 62 5.94 -16.40 -4.07
N LEU A 63 5.15 -16.41 -3.01
CA LEU A 63 4.61 -15.21 -2.38
C LEU A 63 5.59 -14.74 -1.31
N VAL A 64 6.15 -13.55 -1.47
CA VAL A 64 7.08 -12.94 -0.52
C VAL A 64 6.35 -11.84 0.24
N CYS A 65 6.18 -12.00 1.56
CA CYS A 65 5.45 -11.05 2.40
C CYS A 65 6.24 -10.80 3.70
N VAL A 66 7.21 -9.92 3.60
CA VAL A 66 8.12 -9.52 4.69
C VAL A 66 8.12 -8.00 4.83
N ASP A 67 8.66 -7.52 5.93
CA ASP A 67 8.63 -6.11 6.35
C ASP A 67 9.50 -5.17 5.51
N THR A 68 10.60 -5.68 4.91
CA THR A 68 11.49 -4.85 4.08
C THR A 68 12.01 -5.60 2.85
N ASN A 69 12.36 -4.85 1.81
CA ASN A 69 13.00 -5.44 0.62
C ASN A 69 14.34 -6.11 0.96
N THR A 70 15.12 -5.56 1.88
CA THR A 70 16.36 -6.18 2.37
C THR A 70 16.10 -7.55 3.01
N THR A 71 15.02 -7.67 3.80
CA THR A 71 14.62 -8.96 4.39
C THR A 71 14.19 -9.96 3.31
N ALA A 72 13.49 -9.51 2.27
CA ALA A 72 13.10 -10.34 1.13
C ALA A 72 14.32 -10.88 0.38
N GLU A 73 15.27 -10.01 0.07
CA GLU A 73 16.51 -10.35 -0.61
C GLU A 73 17.36 -11.35 0.19
N ALA A 74 17.50 -11.13 1.50
CA ALA A 74 18.24 -12.03 2.38
C ALA A 74 17.56 -13.41 2.49
N ALA A 75 16.24 -13.46 2.53
CA ALA A 75 15.50 -14.73 2.56
C ALA A 75 15.73 -15.59 1.30
N LEU A 76 16.03 -14.94 0.19
CA LEU A 76 16.27 -15.55 -1.12
C LEU A 76 17.75 -15.55 -1.54
N GLU A 77 18.69 -15.28 -0.61
CA GLU A 77 20.12 -15.08 -0.97
C GLU A 77 20.70 -16.27 -1.74
N ASP A 78 20.41 -17.51 -1.34
CA ASP A 78 20.95 -18.70 -2.00
C ASP A 78 20.37 -18.90 -3.41
N VAL A 79 19.19 -18.36 -3.69
CA VAL A 79 18.57 -18.42 -5.02
C VAL A 79 19.26 -17.49 -6.00
N TRP A 80 19.71 -16.32 -5.53
CA TRP A 80 20.46 -15.36 -6.38
C TRP A 80 21.77 -15.94 -6.88
N ARG A 81 22.45 -16.74 -6.04
CA ARG A 81 23.73 -17.38 -6.39
C ARG A 81 23.54 -18.55 -7.35
N ASP A 82 22.50 -19.34 -7.18
CA ASP A 82 22.29 -20.61 -7.87
C ASP A 82 21.49 -20.50 -9.18
N GLY A 83 20.86 -19.35 -9.46
CA GLY A 83 19.97 -19.17 -10.60
C GLY A 83 18.72 -20.06 -10.55
N ALA A 84 18.29 -20.45 -9.37
CA ALA A 84 17.29 -21.51 -9.14
C ALA A 84 15.83 -21.06 -9.34
N LEU A 85 15.58 -19.85 -9.85
CA LEU A 85 14.24 -19.33 -10.13
C LEU A 85 13.77 -19.60 -11.57
N ALA A 86 14.52 -20.36 -12.35
CA ALA A 86 14.11 -20.71 -13.72
C ALA A 86 12.72 -21.35 -13.74
N GLY A 87 11.80 -20.73 -14.49
CA GLY A 87 10.40 -21.16 -14.58
C GLY A 87 9.52 -20.86 -13.36
N ARG A 88 10.02 -20.14 -12.35
CA ARG A 88 9.26 -19.73 -11.17
C ARG A 88 8.71 -18.32 -11.32
N VAL A 89 7.59 -18.05 -10.65
CA VAL A 89 7.02 -16.71 -10.52
C VAL A 89 7.21 -16.24 -9.09
N VAL A 90 7.86 -15.12 -8.88
CA VAL A 90 8.02 -14.50 -7.56
C VAL A 90 7.14 -13.27 -7.50
N VAL A 91 6.25 -13.23 -6.51
CA VAL A 91 5.33 -12.12 -6.25
C VAL A 91 5.76 -11.45 -4.94
N GLN A 92 6.29 -10.24 -5.02
CA GLN A 92 6.57 -9.41 -3.84
C GLN A 92 5.26 -8.77 -3.37
N LEU A 93 4.89 -9.00 -2.11
CA LEU A 93 3.63 -8.52 -1.50
C LEU A 93 3.88 -7.71 -0.21
N GLY A 94 5.13 -7.38 0.10
CA GLY A 94 5.47 -6.42 1.14
C GLY A 94 5.36 -4.98 0.60
N THR A 95 5.19 -4.01 1.49
CA THR A 95 5.22 -2.60 1.11
C THR A 95 6.62 -2.21 0.67
N THR A 96 6.75 -1.76 -0.58
CA THR A 96 8.01 -1.38 -1.21
C THR A 96 7.90 -0.01 -1.88
N THR A 97 9.05 0.60 -2.17
CA THR A 97 9.10 1.74 -3.09
C THR A 97 9.13 1.27 -4.55
N PRO A 98 8.71 2.10 -5.52
CA PRO A 98 8.86 1.80 -6.94
C PRO A 98 10.28 1.45 -7.38
N ALA A 99 11.30 2.03 -6.72
CA ALA A 99 12.69 1.74 -6.98
C ALA A 99 13.09 0.34 -6.47
N GLU A 100 12.64 -0.01 -5.27
CA GLU A 100 12.85 -1.35 -4.70
C GLU A 100 12.14 -2.43 -5.49
N ALA A 101 10.89 -2.21 -5.93
CA ALA A 101 10.16 -3.13 -6.79
C ALA A 101 10.94 -3.41 -8.09
N ARG A 102 11.47 -2.37 -8.74
CA ARG A 102 12.32 -2.53 -9.93
C ARG A 102 13.61 -3.29 -9.63
N SER A 103 14.30 -2.97 -8.53
CA SER A 103 15.55 -3.62 -8.14
C SER A 103 15.35 -5.11 -7.83
N PHE A 104 14.32 -5.43 -7.05
CA PHE A 104 13.97 -6.81 -6.71
C PHE A 104 13.60 -7.62 -7.96
N ALA A 105 12.78 -7.05 -8.84
CA ALA A 105 12.41 -7.69 -10.10
C ALA A 105 13.61 -7.97 -11.01
N ALA A 106 14.59 -7.05 -11.06
CA ALA A 106 15.82 -7.27 -11.84
C ALA A 106 16.60 -8.48 -11.30
N LYS A 107 16.70 -8.66 -9.98
CA LYS A 107 17.33 -9.83 -9.36
C LYS A 107 16.58 -11.13 -9.67
N VAL A 108 15.25 -11.13 -9.55
CA VAL A 108 14.41 -12.28 -9.90
C VAL A 108 14.62 -12.70 -11.35
N ARG A 109 14.60 -11.74 -12.28
CA ARG A 109 14.80 -11.99 -13.72
C ARG A 109 16.21 -12.49 -14.02
N ALA A 110 17.23 -11.91 -13.39
CA ALA A 110 18.62 -12.38 -13.51
C ALA A 110 18.80 -13.82 -13.01
N ALA A 111 18.02 -14.24 -12.03
CA ALA A 111 17.96 -15.63 -11.56
C ALA A 111 17.06 -16.54 -12.42
N GLY A 112 16.55 -16.07 -13.55
CA GLY A 112 15.72 -16.83 -14.49
C GLY A 112 14.24 -16.92 -14.13
N GLY A 113 13.77 -16.21 -13.10
CA GLY A 113 12.37 -16.16 -12.68
C GLY A 113 11.56 -15.05 -13.38
N LYS A 114 10.25 -15.13 -13.25
CA LYS A 114 9.32 -14.04 -13.60
C LYS A 114 8.98 -13.25 -12.35
N ALA A 115 8.97 -11.92 -12.43
CA ALA A 115 8.80 -11.03 -11.30
C ALA A 115 7.45 -10.31 -11.36
N LEU A 116 6.74 -10.34 -10.24
CA LEU A 116 5.55 -9.54 -9.99
C LEU A 116 5.74 -8.74 -8.69
N ASP A 117 5.18 -7.54 -8.65
CA ASP A 117 5.04 -6.71 -7.46
C ASP A 117 3.56 -6.47 -7.21
N GLY A 118 3.13 -6.57 -5.96
CA GLY A 118 1.72 -6.43 -5.62
C GLY A 118 1.49 -5.77 -4.28
N ALA A 119 0.33 -5.15 -4.16
CA ALA A 119 -0.15 -4.50 -2.95
C ALA A 119 -1.50 -5.06 -2.52
N ILE A 120 -1.65 -5.33 -1.23
CA ILE A 120 -2.83 -5.94 -0.61
C ILE A 120 -3.57 -4.87 0.20
N MET A 121 -4.76 -4.48 -0.24
CA MET A 121 -5.55 -3.40 0.37
C MET A 121 -6.49 -3.87 1.48
N CYS A 122 -6.13 -4.91 2.22
CA CYS A 122 -6.92 -5.39 3.34
C CYS A 122 -6.07 -5.76 4.56
N TYR A 123 -6.72 -5.89 5.71
CA TYR A 123 -6.11 -6.46 6.91
C TYR A 123 -6.07 -8.00 6.84
N PRO A 124 -5.17 -8.65 7.62
CA PRO A 124 -4.98 -10.10 7.58
C PRO A 124 -6.23 -10.94 7.83
N ASP A 125 -7.15 -10.46 8.66
CA ASP A 125 -8.43 -11.09 8.98
C ASP A 125 -9.45 -11.09 7.83
N ARG A 126 -9.14 -10.33 6.76
CA ARG A 126 -9.98 -10.22 5.58
C ARG A 126 -9.40 -10.88 4.33
N VAL A 127 -8.26 -11.56 4.44
CA VAL A 127 -7.68 -12.31 3.32
C VAL A 127 -8.59 -13.49 2.97
N GLY A 128 -9.02 -13.56 1.71
CA GLY A 128 -9.86 -14.64 1.20
C GLY A 128 -10.54 -14.28 -0.12
N PRO A 129 -11.02 -15.27 -0.90
CA PRO A 129 -11.64 -15.03 -2.22
C PRO A 129 -12.95 -14.22 -2.15
N GLU A 130 -13.62 -14.21 -1.00
CA GLU A 130 -14.85 -13.43 -0.78
C GLU A 130 -14.55 -11.94 -0.44
N ASN A 131 -13.29 -11.60 -0.23
CA ASN A 131 -12.91 -10.22 0.04
C ASN A 131 -13.01 -9.36 -1.23
N SER A 132 -13.64 -8.19 -1.10
CA SER A 132 -13.77 -7.21 -2.18
C SER A 132 -12.66 -6.14 -2.17
N ALA A 133 -11.81 -6.09 -1.15
CA ALA A 133 -10.69 -5.14 -1.13
C ALA A 133 -9.68 -5.52 -2.22
N PRO A 134 -9.18 -4.56 -3.01
CA PRO A 134 -8.34 -4.87 -4.14
C PRO A 134 -6.99 -5.47 -3.73
N VAL A 135 -6.51 -6.41 -4.53
CA VAL A 135 -5.11 -6.80 -4.62
C VAL A 135 -4.62 -6.37 -6.00
N MET A 136 -3.70 -5.44 -6.04
CA MET A 136 -3.14 -4.86 -7.26
C MET A 136 -1.81 -5.55 -7.56
N VAL A 137 -1.59 -5.98 -8.80
CA VAL A 137 -0.35 -6.68 -9.19
C VAL A 137 0.10 -6.23 -10.56
N GLY A 138 1.38 -5.91 -10.70
CA GLY A 138 2.01 -5.58 -11.98
C GLY A 138 3.33 -6.33 -12.18
N GLY A 139 3.78 -6.45 -13.43
CA GLY A 139 5.05 -7.08 -13.81
C GLY A 139 4.94 -8.03 -14.99
N ASP A 140 5.65 -9.16 -14.95
CA ASP A 140 5.72 -10.09 -16.08
C ASP A 140 4.34 -10.68 -16.41
N VAL A 141 3.76 -10.31 -17.55
CA VAL A 141 2.38 -10.67 -17.95
C VAL A 141 2.16 -12.18 -17.93
N GLU A 142 3.09 -12.98 -18.47
CA GLU A 142 2.98 -14.43 -18.39
C GLU A 142 3.11 -14.96 -16.95
N GLY A 143 3.89 -14.26 -16.11
CA GLY A 143 4.00 -14.57 -14.68
C GLY A 143 2.67 -14.32 -13.96
N PHE A 144 1.97 -13.26 -14.31
CA PHE A 144 0.66 -12.96 -13.75
C PHE A 144 -0.37 -14.06 -14.05
N GLU A 145 -0.41 -14.58 -15.27
CA GLU A 145 -1.33 -15.69 -15.61
C GLU A 145 -1.06 -16.95 -14.80
N VAL A 146 0.22 -17.27 -14.55
CA VAL A 146 0.60 -18.40 -13.69
C VAL A 146 0.23 -18.15 -12.23
N ALA A 147 0.42 -16.94 -11.73
CA ALA A 147 0.13 -16.58 -10.34
C ALA A 147 -1.36 -16.31 -10.07
N ARG A 148 -2.15 -15.99 -11.10
CA ARG A 148 -3.58 -15.60 -10.98
C ARG A 148 -4.42 -16.55 -10.11
N PRO A 149 -4.35 -17.89 -10.22
CA PRO A 149 -5.14 -18.79 -9.39
C PRO A 149 -4.85 -18.64 -7.90
N PHE A 150 -3.58 -18.40 -7.54
CA PHE A 150 -3.12 -18.21 -6.16
C PHE A 150 -3.48 -16.82 -5.63
N LEU A 151 -3.34 -15.79 -6.47
CA LEU A 151 -3.67 -14.41 -6.11
C LEU A 151 -5.18 -14.23 -5.86
N LYS A 152 -6.02 -14.94 -6.59
CA LYS A 152 -7.49 -14.95 -6.38
C LYS A 152 -7.89 -15.55 -5.03
N GLN A 153 -7.03 -16.34 -4.38
CA GLN A 153 -7.30 -16.82 -3.03
C GLN A 153 -7.05 -15.73 -1.96
N ILE A 154 -6.36 -14.65 -2.33
CA ILE A 154 -6.11 -13.52 -1.43
C ILE A 154 -7.29 -12.54 -1.45
N SER A 155 -7.86 -12.30 -2.62
CA SER A 155 -9.03 -11.44 -2.82
C SER A 155 -9.76 -11.79 -4.11
N GLY A 156 -11.08 -11.69 -4.09
CA GLY A 156 -11.92 -11.77 -5.30
C GLY A 156 -11.76 -10.57 -6.23
N ASN A 157 -11.23 -9.44 -5.73
CA ASN A 157 -10.97 -8.22 -6.49
C ASN A 157 -9.47 -8.10 -6.83
N LEU A 158 -9.03 -8.90 -7.80
CA LEU A 158 -7.66 -8.89 -8.31
C LEU A 158 -7.56 -7.93 -9.50
N ILE A 159 -6.71 -6.90 -9.37
CA ILE A 159 -6.46 -5.87 -10.39
C ILE A 159 -5.11 -6.15 -11.06
N ASP A 160 -5.15 -6.38 -12.36
CA ASP A 160 -3.98 -6.51 -13.22
C ASP A 160 -3.53 -5.10 -13.67
N LEU A 161 -2.30 -4.72 -13.33
CA LEU A 161 -1.68 -3.44 -13.69
C LEU A 161 -0.78 -3.53 -14.93
N GLY A 162 -0.79 -4.67 -15.62
CA GLY A 162 0.03 -4.91 -16.80
C GLY A 162 1.51 -5.07 -16.48
N ASP A 163 2.36 -4.69 -17.42
CA ASP A 163 3.82 -4.92 -17.39
C ASP A 163 4.61 -3.95 -16.49
N ASN A 164 3.98 -2.93 -15.96
CA ASN A 164 4.64 -1.96 -15.09
C ASN A 164 4.85 -2.53 -13.68
N ILE A 165 6.03 -3.08 -13.45
CA ILE A 165 6.44 -3.69 -12.17
C ILE A 165 6.37 -2.72 -10.97
N ALA A 166 6.41 -1.43 -11.19
CA ALA A 166 6.42 -0.41 -10.13
C ALA A 166 5.03 0.17 -9.84
N ALA A 167 4.01 -0.22 -10.60
CA ALA A 167 2.68 0.40 -10.51
C ALA A 167 1.99 0.08 -9.18
N ALA A 168 2.07 -1.16 -8.69
CA ALA A 168 1.47 -1.56 -7.42
C ALA A 168 2.09 -0.78 -6.26
N ALA A 169 3.42 -0.73 -6.17
CA ALA A 169 4.13 0.04 -5.16
C ALA A 169 3.80 1.54 -5.20
N ALA A 170 3.69 2.14 -6.40
CA ALA A 170 3.34 3.55 -6.54
C ALA A 170 1.92 3.85 -6.05
N LEU A 171 0.94 3.01 -6.41
CA LEU A 171 -0.46 3.16 -5.97
C LEU A 171 -0.61 2.93 -4.46
N ASP A 172 0.07 1.91 -3.92
CA ASP A 172 0.07 1.63 -2.48
C ASP A 172 0.62 2.81 -1.68
N LEU A 173 1.80 3.31 -2.04
CA LEU A 173 2.40 4.47 -1.37
C LEU A 173 1.53 5.74 -1.51
N GLY A 174 0.83 5.93 -2.63
CA GLY A 174 -0.13 7.01 -2.80
C GLY A 174 -1.30 6.92 -1.81
N LEU A 175 -1.87 5.72 -1.65
CA LEU A 175 -2.93 5.47 -0.66
C LEU A 175 -2.43 5.62 0.78
N LEU A 176 -1.23 5.11 1.07
CA LEU A 176 -0.61 5.25 2.38
C LEU A 176 -0.27 6.71 2.71
N ALA A 177 0.22 7.50 1.75
CA ALA A 177 0.45 8.93 1.93
C ALA A 177 -0.85 9.68 2.30
N THR A 178 -1.96 9.34 1.65
CA THR A 178 -3.28 9.87 2.01
C THR A 178 -3.67 9.48 3.43
N SER A 179 -3.47 8.21 3.80
CA SER A 179 -3.86 7.69 5.11
C SER A 179 -3.05 8.30 6.25
N ILE A 180 -1.71 8.39 6.13
CA ILE A 180 -0.86 8.98 7.18
C ILE A 180 -1.14 10.49 7.35
N SER A 181 -1.42 11.19 6.25
CA SER A 181 -1.83 12.61 6.30
C SER A 181 -3.17 12.78 7.01
N LEU A 182 -4.15 11.91 6.70
CA LEU A 182 -5.44 11.89 7.37
C LEU A 182 -5.30 11.62 8.88
N TYR A 183 -4.52 10.61 9.26
CA TYR A 183 -4.34 10.26 10.68
C TYR A 183 -3.66 11.39 11.47
N ALA A 184 -2.67 12.05 10.88
CA ALA A 184 -2.05 13.22 11.49
C ALA A 184 -3.06 14.36 11.68
N GLY A 185 -3.87 14.64 10.65
CA GLY A 185 -4.95 15.62 10.72
C GLY A 185 -6.02 15.29 11.77
N VAL A 186 -6.44 14.03 11.85
CA VAL A 186 -7.41 13.56 12.87
C VAL A 186 -6.86 13.75 14.29
N ALA A 187 -5.60 13.39 14.53
CA ALA A 187 -4.97 13.57 15.83
C ALA A 187 -4.89 15.04 16.21
N HIS A 188 -4.53 15.90 15.27
CA HIS A 188 -4.46 17.36 15.50
C HIS A 188 -5.85 17.96 15.75
N ALA A 189 -6.86 17.60 14.96
CA ALA A 189 -8.24 18.06 15.12
C ALA A 189 -8.82 17.64 16.48
N ALA A 190 -8.52 16.44 16.96
CA ALA A 190 -8.91 15.98 18.30
C ALA A 190 -8.32 16.91 19.37
N ARG A 191 -7.03 17.25 19.27
CA ARG A 191 -6.37 18.17 20.23
C ARG A 191 -6.94 19.58 20.22
N LEU A 192 -7.32 20.11 19.05
CA LEU A 192 -8.00 21.41 18.96
C LEU A 192 -9.33 21.41 19.73
N CYS A 193 -10.13 20.35 19.54
CA CYS A 193 -11.40 20.21 20.26
C CYS A 193 -11.21 20.05 21.78
N GLU A 194 -10.25 19.23 22.21
CA GLU A 194 -9.95 19.04 23.62
C GLU A 194 -9.50 20.32 24.30
N ALA A 195 -8.68 21.15 23.64
CA ALA A 195 -8.19 22.40 24.18
C ALA A 195 -9.31 23.40 24.49
N GLU A 196 -10.40 23.36 23.72
CA GLU A 196 -11.58 24.23 23.87
C GLU A 196 -12.74 23.52 24.60
N GLY A 197 -12.55 22.28 25.08
CA GLY A 197 -13.60 21.50 25.75
C GLY A 197 -14.74 21.06 24.83
N ALA A 198 -14.52 21.00 23.52
CA ALA A 198 -15.50 20.56 22.54
C ALA A 198 -15.61 19.02 22.48
N ASP A 199 -16.81 18.54 22.18
CA ASP A 199 -17.08 17.10 22.11
C ASP A 199 -16.49 16.47 20.85
N ILE A 200 -15.44 15.65 21.02
CA ILE A 200 -14.78 14.90 19.93
C ILE A 200 -15.73 13.91 19.28
N THR A 201 -16.70 13.37 20.00
CA THR A 201 -17.67 12.41 19.43
C THR A 201 -18.60 13.09 18.44
N LEU A 202 -18.91 14.37 18.64
CA LEU A 202 -19.65 15.17 17.69
C LEU A 202 -18.79 15.47 16.45
N LEU A 203 -17.47 15.77 16.62
CA LEU A 203 -16.56 15.97 15.50
C LEU A 203 -16.53 14.71 14.60
N ALA A 204 -16.48 13.51 15.18
CA ALA A 204 -16.50 12.26 14.41
C ALA A 204 -17.77 12.11 13.54
N LYS A 205 -18.93 12.55 14.03
CA LYS A 205 -20.19 12.57 13.25
C LYS A 205 -20.14 13.60 12.12
N LEU A 206 -19.57 14.77 12.38
CA LEU A 206 -19.44 15.83 11.36
C LEU A 206 -18.48 15.44 10.23
N CYS A 207 -17.42 14.69 10.54
CA CYS A 207 -16.46 14.21 9.53
C CYS A 207 -17.07 13.26 8.49
N GLN A 208 -18.24 12.67 8.73
CA GLN A 208 -18.95 11.87 7.72
C GLN A 208 -19.40 12.70 6.51
N HIS A 209 -19.47 14.01 6.65
CA HIS A 209 -19.84 14.98 5.60
C HIS A 209 -18.62 15.76 5.08
N GLY A 210 -17.42 15.33 5.44
CA GLY A 210 -16.16 16.02 5.12
C GLY A 210 -15.69 15.83 3.66
N PRO A 211 -14.50 16.38 3.35
CA PRO A 211 -13.95 16.40 2.00
C PRO A 211 -13.78 14.98 1.43
N ARG A 212 -14.02 14.85 0.14
CA ARG A 212 -13.97 13.58 -0.58
C ARG A 212 -12.68 13.48 -1.39
N ALA A 213 -11.75 12.65 -0.95
CA ALA A 213 -10.49 12.41 -1.64
C ALA A 213 -10.67 11.83 -3.06
N PRO A 214 -11.61 10.88 -3.33
CA PRO A 214 -11.78 10.34 -4.68
C PRO A 214 -12.02 11.39 -5.76
N GLU A 215 -12.89 12.36 -5.50
CA GLU A 215 -13.19 13.43 -6.47
C GLU A 215 -11.96 14.31 -6.75
N ARG A 216 -11.10 14.52 -5.75
CA ARG A 216 -9.84 15.27 -5.92
C ARG A 216 -8.84 14.50 -6.77
N PHE A 217 -8.73 13.19 -6.62
CA PHE A 217 -7.91 12.36 -7.50
C PHE A 217 -8.40 12.40 -8.96
N GLU A 218 -9.72 12.41 -9.18
CA GLU A 218 -10.26 12.55 -10.53
C GLU A 218 -9.94 13.89 -11.18
N ILE A 219 -10.01 15.00 -10.41
CA ILE A 219 -9.61 16.33 -10.89
C ILE A 219 -8.13 16.32 -11.29
N ILE A 220 -7.27 15.76 -10.45
CA ILE A 220 -5.83 15.66 -10.72
C ILE A 220 -5.56 14.80 -11.97
N ALA A 221 -6.23 13.65 -12.10
CA ALA A 221 -6.04 12.76 -13.23
C ALA A 221 -6.47 13.37 -14.58
N LYS A 222 -7.45 14.25 -14.56
CA LYS A 222 -7.98 14.94 -15.74
C LYS A 222 -7.29 16.30 -16.01
N ASP A 223 -6.37 16.72 -15.15
CA ASP A 223 -5.77 18.08 -15.15
C ASP A 223 -6.84 19.21 -15.14
N ALA A 224 -7.96 18.99 -14.47
CA ALA A 224 -9.15 19.83 -14.51
C ALA A 224 -9.33 20.57 -13.17
N PHE A 225 -8.56 21.62 -12.94
CA PHE A 225 -8.51 22.35 -11.66
C PHE A 225 -9.52 23.51 -11.55
N ALA A 226 -10.36 23.74 -12.57
CA ALA A 226 -11.42 24.72 -12.48
C ALA A 226 -12.41 24.34 -11.37
N LEU A 227 -12.86 25.34 -10.60
CA LEU A 227 -13.91 25.14 -9.62
C LEU A 227 -15.19 24.65 -10.30
N ASN A 228 -15.75 23.56 -9.77
CA ASN A 228 -17.01 23.02 -10.20
C ASN A 228 -18.08 23.36 -9.16
N SER A 229 -19.14 24.04 -9.57
CA SER A 229 -20.27 24.43 -8.70
C SER A 229 -20.97 23.25 -8.01
N LEU A 230 -20.80 22.04 -8.52
CA LEU A 230 -21.29 20.81 -7.90
C LEU A 230 -20.45 20.33 -6.71
N TYR A 231 -19.20 20.80 -6.61
CA TYR A 231 -18.23 20.42 -5.58
C TYR A 231 -17.75 21.62 -4.79
N ASP A 232 -18.62 22.55 -4.47
CA ASP A 232 -18.34 23.84 -3.84
C ASP A 232 -17.50 23.75 -2.55
N GLY A 233 -16.31 23.18 -2.68
CA GLY A 233 -15.32 23.02 -1.62
C GLY A 233 -14.47 24.25 -1.36
N GLY A 234 -14.78 25.36 -2.02
CA GLY A 234 -14.00 26.58 -1.97
C GLY A 234 -12.73 26.53 -2.83
N SER A 235 -12.24 27.71 -3.20
CA SER A 235 -10.98 27.86 -3.94
C SER A 235 -9.78 27.56 -3.06
N LEU A 236 -8.64 27.33 -3.69
CA LEU A 236 -7.38 27.10 -2.99
C LEU A 236 -7.03 28.29 -2.07
N ALA A 237 -7.35 29.52 -2.45
CA ALA A 237 -7.16 30.70 -1.60
C ALA A 237 -7.99 30.62 -0.31
N VAL A 238 -9.26 30.19 -0.39
CA VAL A 238 -10.11 29.98 0.80
C VAL A 238 -9.50 28.92 1.73
N TRP A 239 -9.00 27.83 1.17
CA TRP A 239 -8.33 26.80 1.96
C TRP A 239 -7.00 27.25 2.57
N ALA A 240 -6.26 28.14 1.90
CA ALA A 240 -5.07 28.76 2.47
C ALA A 240 -5.40 29.59 3.72
N ASP A 241 -6.49 30.37 3.68
CA ASP A 241 -6.95 31.14 4.84
C ASP A 241 -7.44 30.21 5.97
N VAL A 242 -8.14 29.11 5.65
CA VAL A 242 -8.51 28.09 6.64
C VAL A 242 -7.27 27.47 7.30
N ALA A 243 -6.25 27.13 6.51
CA ALA A 243 -4.99 26.58 7.06
C ALA A 243 -4.28 27.58 8.00
N GLU A 244 -4.33 28.86 7.69
CA GLU A 244 -3.82 29.94 8.55
C GLU A 244 -4.58 29.98 9.88
N HIS A 245 -5.92 29.95 9.87
CA HIS A 245 -6.72 29.93 11.09
C HIS A 245 -6.44 28.72 11.96
N VAL A 246 -6.24 27.52 11.35
CA VAL A 246 -5.88 26.30 12.10
C VAL A 246 -4.51 26.47 12.77
N LYS A 247 -3.54 27.08 12.08
CA LYS A 247 -2.22 27.40 12.63
C LYS A 247 -2.33 28.34 13.82
N ASP A 248 -3.04 29.45 13.66
CA ASP A 248 -3.21 30.47 14.69
C ASP A 248 -3.89 29.90 15.93
N GLN A 249 -4.92 29.06 15.75
CA GLN A 249 -5.58 28.38 16.86
C GLN A 249 -4.62 27.41 17.57
N ALA A 250 -3.83 26.63 16.85
CA ALA A 250 -2.87 25.71 17.47
C ALA A 250 -1.84 26.47 18.31
N GLN A 251 -1.32 27.60 17.80
CA GLN A 251 -0.38 28.44 18.52
C GLN A 251 -1.01 29.07 19.76
N SER A 252 -2.21 29.63 19.65
CA SER A 252 -2.91 30.28 20.78
C SER A 252 -3.30 29.30 21.88
N ALA A 253 -3.65 28.07 21.53
CA ALA A 253 -3.99 26.99 22.47
C ALA A 253 -2.77 26.26 23.06
N GLY A 254 -1.53 26.62 22.65
CA GLY A 254 -0.30 25.96 23.09
C GLY A 254 -0.16 24.51 22.60
N ILE A 255 -0.81 24.18 21.48
CA ILE A 255 -0.71 22.89 20.80
C ILE A 255 0.50 22.91 19.87
N ASN A 256 1.12 21.74 19.62
CA ASN A 256 2.19 21.64 18.64
C ASN A 256 1.69 22.11 17.25
N SER A 257 2.28 23.20 16.75
CA SER A 257 1.87 23.87 15.51
C SER A 257 2.63 23.41 14.26
N GLY A 258 3.54 22.43 14.37
CA GLY A 258 4.40 22.02 13.24
C GLY A 258 3.62 21.53 12.02
N LEU A 259 2.55 20.74 12.21
CA LEU A 259 1.69 20.32 11.08
C LEU A 259 0.89 21.49 10.49
N PRO A 260 0.17 22.30 11.26
CA PRO A 260 -0.53 23.48 10.73
C PRO A 260 0.37 24.51 10.05
N GLU A 261 1.57 24.75 10.59
CA GLU A 261 2.56 25.65 9.97
C GLU A 261 2.98 25.15 8.59
N PHE A 262 3.33 23.85 8.49
CA PHE A 262 3.65 23.23 7.21
C PHE A 262 2.49 23.34 6.21
N LEU A 263 1.26 23.05 6.64
CA LEU A 263 0.09 23.12 5.77
C LEU A 263 -0.18 24.57 5.33
N SER A 264 -0.17 25.53 6.25
CA SER A 264 -0.37 26.95 5.92
C SER A 264 0.64 27.44 4.88
N ASP A 265 1.95 27.14 5.07
CA ASP A 265 2.99 27.48 4.09
C ASP A 265 2.74 26.82 2.74
N PHE A 266 2.39 25.52 2.74
CA PHE A 266 2.18 24.76 1.52
C PHE A 266 1.01 25.30 0.68
N TYR A 267 -0.12 25.62 1.32
CA TYR A 267 -1.25 26.24 0.65
C TYR A 267 -0.92 27.69 0.17
N ARG A 268 -0.23 28.48 0.99
CA ARG A 268 0.16 29.83 0.62
C ARG A 268 1.07 29.86 -0.61
N ARG A 269 2.05 28.98 -0.68
CA ARG A 269 2.91 28.84 -1.87
C ARG A 269 2.13 28.57 -3.15
N ALA A 270 1.05 27.79 -3.08
CA ALA A 270 0.22 27.54 -4.25
C ALA A 270 -0.60 28.76 -4.67
N VAL A 271 -1.07 29.57 -3.71
CA VAL A 271 -1.73 30.86 -3.99
C VAL A 271 -0.75 31.84 -4.64
N ASP A 272 0.46 31.96 -4.10
CA ASP A 272 1.51 32.83 -4.60
C ASP A 272 1.98 32.44 -6.01
N ALA A 273 1.91 31.16 -6.34
CA ALA A 273 2.16 30.65 -7.69
C ALA A 273 1.01 30.92 -8.68
N GLY A 274 -0.06 31.60 -8.27
CA GLY A 274 -1.18 32.00 -9.12
C GLY A 274 -2.34 31.03 -9.18
N HIS A 275 -2.35 29.97 -8.35
CA HIS A 275 -3.39 28.94 -8.34
C HIS A 275 -4.56 29.22 -7.40
N GLY A 276 -4.61 30.42 -6.78
CA GLY A 276 -5.58 30.77 -5.74
C GLY A 276 -7.06 30.63 -6.10
N THR A 277 -7.43 30.76 -7.37
CA THR A 277 -8.82 30.63 -7.86
C THR A 277 -9.19 29.21 -8.31
N GLU A 278 -8.25 28.26 -8.23
CA GLU A 278 -8.47 26.88 -8.65
C GLU A 278 -8.99 26.02 -7.49
N ASP A 279 -9.44 24.80 -7.81
CA ASP A 279 -9.79 23.77 -6.81
C ASP A 279 -8.57 23.42 -5.95
N VAL A 280 -8.80 23.03 -4.71
CA VAL A 280 -7.76 22.62 -3.76
C VAL A 280 -6.86 21.50 -4.31
N ALA A 281 -7.35 20.67 -5.23
CA ALA A 281 -6.56 19.65 -5.93
C ALA A 281 -5.37 20.25 -6.70
N ALA A 282 -5.40 21.57 -7.02
CA ALA A 282 -4.30 22.28 -7.67
C ALA A 282 -3.02 22.34 -6.81
N LEU A 283 -3.07 21.98 -5.52
CA LEU A 283 -1.87 21.76 -4.70
C LEU A 283 -0.87 20.80 -5.34
N VAL A 284 -1.34 19.83 -6.15
CA VAL A 284 -0.46 18.92 -6.88
C VAL A 284 0.52 19.65 -7.81
N LYS A 285 0.16 20.82 -8.31
CA LYS A 285 1.01 21.61 -9.21
C LYS A 285 2.30 22.09 -8.53
N ILE A 286 2.22 22.38 -7.21
CA ILE A 286 3.40 22.77 -6.41
C ILE A 286 4.33 21.56 -6.16
N LEU A 287 3.81 20.35 -6.22
CA LEU A 287 4.58 19.12 -6.06
C LEU A 287 5.18 18.62 -7.38
N ARG A 288 4.66 19.08 -8.52
CA ARG A 288 5.18 18.72 -9.85
C ARG A 288 6.45 19.50 -10.23
N GLY A 289 6.71 20.64 -9.58
CA GLY A 289 7.88 21.51 -9.81
C GLY A 289 7.63 22.52 -10.90
#